data_ca147b9922bcadf6571b8d7bd0d8f854
#
_entry.id   ca147b9922bcadf6571b8d7bd0d8f854
#
_cell.length_a   1.000
_cell.length_b   1.000
_cell.length_c   1.000
_cell.angle_alpha   90.00
_cell.angle_beta   90.00
_cell.angle_gamma   90.00
#
_symmetry.space_group_name_H-M   'P 1'
#
loop_
_entity.id
_entity.type
_entity.pdbx_description
1 polymer ?
#
loop_
_entity_poly.entity_id
_entity_poly.type
_entity_poly.pdbx_seq_one_letter_code
_entity_poly.pdbx_strand_id
1 'polypeptide(L)'
;RDFSLARAGWIGDYVDANTFLHMWRTGDGHNNTGWSNSRYDELLELAAKESDPLKRFSYFEECERLIAEHAPILPIYFYVHVTLRSPTVKGWYPTLLDHHPYKYVRLDSSSGNN
;
A
#
# COMPACT_ATOMS: atom_id res chain seq x y z
N ARG A 1 -3.57 -16.42 18.22
CA ARG A 1 -3.70 -14.95 18.20
C ARG A 1 -4.17 -14.52 19.58
N ASP A 2 -3.36 -13.69 20.23
CA ASP A 2 -3.52 -13.40 21.67
C ASP A 2 -3.81 -11.89 21.86
N PHE A 3 -4.61 -11.31 20.95
CA PHE A 3 -4.99 -9.91 21.01
C PHE A 3 -6.43 -9.70 20.53
N SER A 4 -7.12 -8.73 21.14
CA SER A 4 -8.45 -8.29 20.70
C SER A 4 -8.39 -7.14 19.69
N LEU A 5 -7.31 -6.35 19.73
CA LEU A 5 -7.05 -5.24 18.82
C LEU A 5 -5.54 -5.10 18.60
N ALA A 6 -5.13 -4.86 17.38
CA ALA A 6 -3.73 -4.60 17.03
C ALA A 6 -3.61 -3.46 16.03
N ARG A 7 -2.54 -2.67 16.13
CA ARG A 7 -2.17 -1.69 15.10
C ARG A 7 -1.44 -2.39 13.97
N ALA A 8 -1.83 -2.10 12.75
CA ALA A 8 -1.13 -2.55 11.54
C ALA A 8 -0.89 -1.39 10.59
N GLY A 9 0.02 -1.55 9.66
CA GLY A 9 0.27 -0.63 8.55
C GLY A 9 0.87 -1.42 7.40
N TRP A 10 0.64 -0.96 6.18
CA TRP A 10 1.19 -1.56 4.98
C TRP A 10 1.68 -0.48 4.02
N ILE A 11 2.86 -0.69 3.46
CA ILE A 11 3.39 0.09 2.34
C ILE A 11 3.33 -0.81 1.12
N GLY A 12 2.79 -0.32 0.00
CA GLY A 12 2.63 -1.13 -1.20
C GLY A 12 3.98 -1.64 -1.73
N ASP A 13 4.04 -2.91 -2.06
CA ASP A 13 5.25 -3.54 -2.64
C ASP A 13 5.39 -3.21 -4.14
N TYR A 14 4.28 -2.90 -4.79
CA TYR A 14 4.19 -2.56 -6.21
C TYR A 14 3.02 -1.62 -6.50
N VAL A 15 3.02 -0.99 -7.68
CA VAL A 15 2.02 0.02 -8.09
C VAL A 15 0.76 -0.65 -8.62
N ASP A 16 -0.03 -1.24 -7.71
CA ASP A 16 -1.33 -1.84 -8.01
C ASP A 16 -2.16 -1.95 -6.73
N ALA A 17 -3.47 -1.78 -6.81
CA ALA A 17 -4.38 -1.88 -5.67
C ALA A 17 -4.33 -3.27 -4.99
N ASN A 18 -4.02 -4.30 -5.76
CA ASN A 18 -3.92 -5.67 -5.24
C ASN A 18 -2.89 -5.81 -4.10
N THR A 19 -1.83 -4.98 -4.05
CA THR A 19 -0.85 -5.02 -2.96
C THR A 19 -1.46 -4.76 -1.58
N PHE A 20 -2.59 -4.03 -1.53
CA PHE A 20 -3.32 -3.72 -0.29
C PHE A 20 -4.48 -4.69 -0.02
N LEU A 21 -5.06 -5.29 -1.06
CA LEU A 21 -6.22 -6.16 -0.94
C LEU A 21 -5.82 -7.63 -0.74
N HIS A 22 -4.80 -8.09 -1.43
CA HIS A 22 -4.36 -9.48 -1.38
C HIS A 22 -4.03 -9.98 0.04
N MET A 23 -3.49 -9.11 0.89
CA MET A 23 -3.11 -9.45 2.26
C MET A 23 -4.27 -9.90 3.16
N TRP A 24 -5.52 -9.63 2.79
CA TRP A 24 -6.73 -10.02 3.56
C TRP A 24 -7.37 -11.29 3.04
N ARG A 25 -6.77 -11.94 2.04
CA ARG A 25 -7.21 -13.24 1.53
C ARG A 25 -7.22 -14.28 2.64
N THR A 26 -8.17 -15.21 2.54
CA THR A 26 -8.25 -16.35 3.48
C THR A 26 -6.94 -17.14 3.49
N GLY A 27 -6.34 -17.29 4.66
CA GLY A 27 -5.11 -18.07 4.84
C GLY A 27 -3.82 -17.37 4.39
N ASP A 28 -3.88 -16.11 3.92
CA ASP A 28 -2.67 -15.35 3.63
C ASP A 28 -1.83 -15.13 4.90
N GLY A 29 -0.50 -15.19 4.76
CA GLY A 29 0.43 -15.05 5.88
C GLY A 29 0.37 -13.67 6.58
N HIS A 30 -0.09 -12.64 5.89
CA HIS A 30 -0.29 -11.29 6.43
C HIS A 30 -1.67 -11.09 7.05
N ASN A 31 -2.64 -11.99 6.76
CA ASN A 31 -3.98 -11.93 7.33
C ASN A 31 -3.98 -12.37 8.80
N ASN A 32 -3.59 -11.45 9.67
CA ASN A 32 -3.57 -11.68 11.12
C ASN A 32 -4.93 -11.47 11.80
N THR A 33 -5.98 -11.10 11.07
CA THR A 33 -7.32 -10.88 11.61
C THR A 33 -8.07 -12.17 11.91
N GLY A 34 -7.79 -13.23 11.14
CA GLY A 34 -8.55 -14.48 11.12
C GLY A 34 -9.82 -14.40 10.28
N TRP A 35 -10.08 -13.27 9.66
CA TRP A 35 -11.20 -13.12 8.75
C TRP A 35 -11.04 -14.03 7.53
N SER A 36 -12.17 -14.57 7.06
CA SER A 36 -12.25 -15.43 5.90
C SER A 36 -13.56 -15.12 5.18
N ASN A 37 -13.49 -14.93 3.87
CA ASN A 37 -14.65 -14.67 3.03
C ASN A 37 -14.41 -15.23 1.62
N SER A 38 -15.18 -16.26 1.23
CA SER A 38 -15.01 -16.93 -0.05
C SER A 38 -15.32 -16.00 -1.25
N ARG A 39 -16.26 -15.07 -1.10
CA ARG A 39 -16.56 -14.09 -2.15
C ARG A 39 -15.40 -13.12 -2.35
N TYR A 40 -14.77 -12.69 -1.26
CA TYR A 40 -13.56 -11.86 -1.32
C TYR A 40 -12.43 -12.57 -2.07
N ASP A 41 -12.18 -13.82 -1.73
CA ASP A 41 -11.15 -14.63 -2.38
C ASP A 41 -11.42 -14.82 -3.87
N GLU A 42 -12.67 -15.09 -4.24
CA GLU A 42 -13.11 -15.19 -5.64
C GLU A 42 -12.89 -13.89 -6.42
N LEU A 43 -13.22 -12.73 -5.83
CA LEU A 43 -13.04 -11.44 -6.47
C LEU A 43 -11.57 -11.13 -6.76
N LEU A 44 -10.66 -11.47 -5.84
CA LEU A 44 -9.22 -11.34 -6.08
C LEU A 44 -8.74 -12.24 -7.22
N GLU A 45 -9.28 -13.45 -7.33
CA GLU A 45 -8.96 -14.36 -8.44
C GLU A 45 -9.51 -13.87 -9.79
N LEU A 46 -10.71 -13.29 -9.79
CA LEU A 46 -11.28 -12.66 -10.98
C LEU A 46 -10.47 -11.44 -11.40
N ALA A 47 -10.11 -10.57 -10.46
CA ALA A 47 -9.27 -9.40 -10.73
C ALA A 47 -7.88 -9.78 -11.28
N ALA A 48 -7.30 -10.89 -10.83
CA ALA A 48 -6.01 -11.37 -11.30
C ALA A 48 -6.04 -11.87 -12.77
N LYS A 49 -7.20 -12.28 -13.26
CA LYS A 49 -7.40 -12.81 -14.63
C LYS A 49 -7.99 -11.77 -15.58
N GLU A 50 -8.48 -10.66 -15.07
CA GLU A 50 -9.18 -9.63 -15.85
C GLU A 50 -8.20 -8.70 -16.55
N SER A 51 -8.37 -8.53 -17.84
CA SER A 51 -7.58 -7.65 -18.70
C SER A 51 -8.21 -6.27 -18.91
N ASP A 52 -9.52 -6.14 -18.72
CA ASP A 52 -10.22 -4.86 -18.76
C ASP A 52 -9.98 -4.12 -17.43
N PRO A 53 -9.28 -2.96 -17.46
CA PRO A 53 -8.98 -2.20 -16.24
C PRO A 53 -10.23 -1.78 -15.46
N LEU A 54 -11.30 -1.35 -16.14
CA LEU A 54 -12.51 -0.87 -15.48
C LEU A 54 -13.23 -2.01 -14.77
N LYS A 55 -13.33 -3.15 -15.42
CA LYS A 55 -13.92 -4.34 -14.82
C LYS A 55 -13.06 -4.89 -13.68
N ARG A 56 -11.74 -4.84 -13.83
CA ARG A 56 -10.80 -5.19 -12.76
C ARG A 56 -10.98 -4.30 -11.53
N PHE A 57 -11.11 -3.00 -11.73
CA PHE A 57 -11.38 -2.05 -10.65
C PHE A 57 -12.72 -2.33 -9.95
N SER A 58 -13.77 -2.72 -10.66
CA SER A 58 -15.06 -3.05 -10.03
C SER A 58 -14.96 -4.25 -9.08
N TYR A 59 -14.09 -5.22 -9.36
CA TYR A 59 -13.81 -6.31 -8.43
C TYR A 59 -13.10 -5.82 -7.16
N PHE A 60 -12.16 -4.89 -7.29
CA PHE A 60 -11.48 -4.30 -6.13
C PHE A 60 -12.43 -3.43 -5.29
N GLU A 61 -13.32 -2.67 -5.91
CA GLU A 61 -14.36 -1.91 -5.19
C GLU A 61 -15.28 -2.84 -4.38
N GLU A 62 -15.65 -3.99 -4.94
CA GLU A 62 -16.43 -4.98 -4.20
C GLU A 62 -15.62 -5.60 -3.05
N CYS A 63 -14.32 -5.83 -3.22
CA CYS A 63 -13.44 -6.26 -2.13
C CYS A 63 -13.40 -5.23 -1.00
N GLU A 64 -13.23 -3.94 -1.31
CA GLU A 64 -13.23 -2.88 -0.31
C GLU A 64 -14.56 -2.76 0.42
N ARG A 65 -15.68 -2.92 -0.29
CA ARG A 65 -17.01 -2.94 0.31
C ARG A 65 -17.16 -4.09 1.31
N LEU A 66 -16.70 -5.30 0.98
CA LEU A 66 -16.72 -6.45 1.89
C LEU A 66 -15.86 -6.21 3.13
N ILE A 67 -14.66 -5.59 2.99
CA ILE A 67 -13.84 -5.19 4.13
C ILE A 67 -14.58 -4.19 5.01
N ALA A 68 -15.22 -3.17 4.42
CA ALA A 68 -15.98 -2.17 5.16
C ALA A 68 -17.19 -2.76 5.91
N GLU A 69 -17.92 -3.69 5.28
CA GLU A 69 -19.10 -4.34 5.86
C GLU A 69 -18.74 -5.31 7.00
N HIS A 70 -17.69 -6.11 6.83
CA HIS A 70 -17.28 -7.10 7.81
C HIS A 70 -16.33 -6.56 8.86
N ALA A 71 -15.71 -5.41 8.59
CA ALA A 71 -14.77 -4.71 9.46
C ALA A 71 -13.65 -5.59 10.06
N PRO A 72 -12.98 -6.48 9.28
CA PRO A 72 -11.83 -7.20 9.79
C PRO A 72 -10.67 -6.26 10.14
N ILE A 73 -10.66 -5.09 9.54
CA ILE A 73 -9.76 -3.97 9.80
C ILE A 73 -10.55 -2.67 9.87
N LEU A 74 -9.99 -1.69 10.54
CA LEU A 74 -10.48 -0.32 10.59
C LEU A 74 -9.44 0.59 9.91
N PRO A 75 -9.63 0.99 8.64
CA PRO A 75 -8.76 1.97 7.99
C PRO A 75 -8.84 3.33 8.71
N ILE A 76 -7.68 3.91 9.07
CA ILE A 76 -7.64 5.16 9.84
C ILE A 76 -7.13 6.32 8.98
N TYR A 77 -6.00 6.13 8.27
CA TYR A 77 -5.41 7.16 7.43
C TYR A 77 -4.42 6.57 6.42
N PHE A 78 -4.15 7.32 5.37
CA PHE A 78 -3.02 7.06 4.50
C PHE A 78 -1.75 7.63 5.09
N TYR A 79 -0.75 6.79 5.29
CA TYR A 79 0.54 7.21 5.81
C TYR A 79 1.28 8.06 4.77
N VAL A 80 1.92 9.13 5.24
CA VAL A 80 2.75 10.00 4.41
C VAL A 80 4.15 10.12 5.02
N HIS A 81 5.17 10.12 4.16
CA HIS A 81 6.53 10.40 4.57
C HIS A 81 6.77 11.91 4.55
N VAL A 82 7.25 12.44 5.68
CA VAL A 82 7.71 13.82 5.78
C VAL A 82 9.22 13.82 5.84
N THR A 83 9.86 14.40 4.83
CA THR A 83 11.32 14.47 4.72
C THR A 83 11.80 15.91 4.81
N LEU A 84 12.63 16.20 5.81
CA LEU A 84 13.37 17.45 5.90
C LEU A 84 14.68 17.28 5.14
N ARG A 85 14.94 18.15 4.17
CA ARG A 85 16.10 18.06 3.30
C ARG A 85 16.79 19.42 3.18
N SER A 86 18.13 19.42 3.33
CA SER A 86 18.92 20.61 3.04
C SER A 86 18.76 21.04 1.57
N PRO A 87 18.67 22.33 1.26
CA PRO A 87 18.66 22.84 -0.12
C PRO A 87 19.90 22.43 -0.95
N THR A 88 20.99 22.07 -0.29
CA THR A 88 22.22 21.61 -0.95
C THR A 88 22.12 20.17 -1.48
N VAL A 89 21.16 19.38 -0.98
CA VAL A 89 20.93 18.02 -1.47
C VAL A 89 20.11 18.07 -2.75
N LYS A 90 20.69 17.61 -3.86
CA LYS A 90 20.07 17.54 -5.18
C LYS A 90 19.86 16.10 -5.62
N GLY A 91 18.94 15.89 -6.55
CA GLY A 91 18.66 14.55 -7.13
C GLY A 91 17.83 13.64 -6.25
N TRP A 92 17.43 14.07 -5.05
CA TRP A 92 16.45 13.37 -4.23
C TRP A 92 15.05 13.89 -4.56
N TYR A 93 14.13 13.00 -4.81
CA TYR A 93 12.72 13.31 -5.12
C TYR A 93 11.81 12.22 -4.53
N PRO A 94 10.57 12.56 -4.15
CA PRO A 94 9.60 11.57 -3.70
C PRO A 94 9.23 10.61 -4.84
N THR A 95 9.08 9.33 -4.51
CA THR A 95 8.60 8.30 -5.41
C THR A 95 7.40 7.59 -4.81
N LEU A 96 6.57 6.96 -5.65
CA LEU A 96 5.33 6.33 -5.21
C LEU A 96 5.55 5.20 -4.20
N LEU A 97 6.64 4.45 -4.34
CA LEU A 97 7.02 3.35 -3.43
C LEU A 97 8.11 3.74 -2.43
N ASP A 98 8.38 5.04 -2.26
CA ASP A 98 9.42 5.58 -1.37
C ASP A 98 10.84 5.04 -1.65
N HIS A 99 11.11 4.64 -2.89
CA HIS A 99 12.43 4.22 -3.32
C HIS A 99 13.26 5.41 -3.76
N HIS A 100 14.38 5.66 -3.10
CA HIS A 100 15.30 6.78 -3.36
C HIS A 100 16.69 6.26 -3.74
N PRO A 101 16.96 6.00 -5.06
CA PRO A 101 18.26 5.51 -5.49
C PRO A 101 19.35 6.54 -5.23
N TYR A 102 20.17 6.34 -4.20
CA TYR A 102 21.22 7.28 -3.76
C TYR A 102 22.26 7.61 -4.84
N LYS A 103 22.40 6.78 -5.88
CA LYS A 103 23.30 7.07 -7.01
C LYS A 103 22.97 8.36 -7.76
N TYR A 104 21.77 8.90 -7.60
CA TYR A 104 21.34 10.16 -8.20
C TYR A 104 21.43 11.35 -7.23
N VAL A 105 21.69 11.08 -5.95
CA VAL A 105 21.78 12.11 -4.92
C VAL A 105 23.18 12.69 -4.90
N ARG A 106 23.28 14.02 -4.88
CA ARG A 106 24.56 14.74 -4.77
C ARG A 106 24.43 15.94 -3.85
N LEU A 107 25.53 16.34 -3.26
CA LEU A 107 25.63 17.60 -2.55
C LEU A 107 26.12 18.69 -3.51
N ASP A 108 25.39 19.81 -3.54
CA ASP A 108 25.79 20.99 -4.29
C ASP A 108 26.46 21.97 -3.31
N SER A 109 27.78 22.15 -3.44
CA SER A 109 28.59 22.98 -2.55
C SER A 109 28.55 24.46 -2.91
N SER A 110 27.83 24.88 -3.93
CA SER A 110 27.83 26.24 -4.47
C SER A 110 26.92 27.24 -3.75
N SER A 111 26.46 26.97 -2.52
CA SER A 111 25.63 27.90 -1.75
C SER A 111 26.35 28.48 -0.51
N GLY A 112 27.59 28.84 -0.67
CA GLY A 112 28.37 29.42 0.41
C GLY A 112 29.22 30.61 -0.03
N ASN A 113 28.58 31.62 -0.66
CA ASN A 113 29.12 32.97 -0.72
C ASN A 113 28.03 33.98 -1.07
N ASN A 114 27.45 34.55 -0.06
CA ASN A 114 27.12 35.99 0.02
C ASN A 114 26.77 36.32 1.46
#